data_d7310fb817792cc9d419547973187d9e
#
_entry.id   d7310fb817792cc9d419547973187d9e
#
_cell.length_a   1.000
_cell.length_b   1.000
_cell.length_c   1.000
_cell.angle_alpha   90.00
_cell.angle_beta   90.00
_cell.angle_gamma   90.00
#
_symmetry.space_group_name_H-M   'P 1'
#
loop_
_entity.id
_entity.type
_entity.pdbx_description
1 polymer ?
#
loop_
_entity_poly.entity_id
_entity_poly.type
_entity_poly.pdbx_seq_one_letter_code
_entity_poly.pdbx_strand_id
1 'polypeptide(L)'
;MKATPSCIRTIRGDVAVEELGRCSAHEHVIIESPHIAAHHAAFVLDDVDAACTDLGAFREAGGSWVVDTMPVAAGRHAFKLAEASRRSGVQIVAPTGLHLPTYYPPDASVLSMDREELAALFEREIVEGLIDGPGR
;
A
#
# COMPACT_ATOMS: atom_id res chain seq x y z
N MET A 1 -28.27 -20.25 1.14
CA MET A 1 -26.84 -19.97 1.34
C MET A 1 -26.73 -18.53 1.81
N LYS A 2 -26.16 -18.29 2.99
CA LYS A 2 -25.80 -16.90 3.37
C LYS A 2 -24.61 -16.50 2.49
N ALA A 3 -24.75 -15.41 1.73
CA ALA A 3 -23.62 -14.85 0.98
C ALA A 3 -22.50 -14.53 1.98
N THR A 4 -21.28 -14.93 1.67
CA THR A 4 -20.11 -14.47 2.42
C THR A 4 -20.11 -12.94 2.33
N PRO A 5 -20.00 -12.21 3.44
CA PRO A 5 -19.99 -10.76 3.38
C PRO A 5 -18.83 -10.31 2.47
N SER A 6 -19.12 -9.40 1.55
CA SER A 6 -18.10 -8.80 0.71
C SER A 6 -17.20 -7.94 1.59
N CYS A 7 -15.89 -8.18 1.56
CA CYS A 7 -14.92 -7.38 2.29
C CYS A 7 -13.82 -6.87 1.36
N ILE A 8 -13.18 -5.78 1.76
CA ILE A 8 -11.97 -5.26 1.14
C ILE A 8 -10.82 -5.46 2.13
N ARG A 9 -9.73 -6.04 1.65
CA ARG A 9 -8.52 -6.16 2.44
C ARG A 9 -7.80 -4.83 2.50
N THR A 10 -7.64 -4.33 3.72
CA THR A 10 -6.85 -3.13 4.00
C THR A 10 -5.55 -3.51 4.70
N ILE A 11 -4.64 -2.55 4.82
CA ILE A 11 -3.37 -2.72 5.54
C ILE A 11 -3.56 -3.10 7.04
N ARG A 12 -4.74 -2.91 7.58
CA ARG A 12 -5.11 -3.20 8.97
C ARG A 12 -6.04 -4.40 9.13
N GLY A 13 -6.35 -5.10 8.06
CA GLY A 13 -7.26 -6.24 8.03
C GLY A 13 -8.48 -6.00 7.12
N ASP A 14 -9.39 -6.95 7.13
CA ASP A 14 -10.56 -6.94 6.27
C ASP A 14 -11.65 -6.01 6.84
N VAL A 15 -12.23 -5.18 5.97
CA VAL A 15 -13.32 -4.25 6.28
C VAL A 15 -14.52 -4.58 5.40
N ALA A 16 -15.72 -4.60 5.97
CA ALA A 16 -16.94 -4.83 5.21
C ALA A 16 -17.16 -3.69 4.18
N VAL A 17 -17.60 -4.03 2.97
CA VAL A 17 -17.80 -3.05 1.89
C VAL A 17 -18.79 -1.96 2.31
N GLU A 18 -19.78 -2.32 3.11
CA GLU A 18 -20.82 -1.42 3.61
C GLU A 18 -20.26 -0.34 4.58
N GLU A 19 -19.09 -0.59 5.18
CA GLU A 19 -18.43 0.35 6.09
C GLU A 19 -17.55 1.37 5.35
N LEU A 20 -17.33 1.16 4.04
CA LEU A 20 -16.48 2.01 3.22
C LEU A 20 -17.30 3.11 2.55
N GLY A 21 -16.87 4.35 2.71
CA GLY A 21 -17.46 5.52 2.05
C GLY A 21 -16.67 5.92 0.79
N ARG A 22 -16.32 7.21 0.70
CA ARG A 22 -15.60 7.76 -0.44
C ARG A 22 -14.15 7.30 -0.48
N CYS A 23 -13.71 6.91 -1.68
CA CYS A 23 -12.34 6.46 -1.96
C CYS A 23 -11.59 7.47 -2.82
N SER A 24 -10.28 7.66 -2.53
CA SER A 24 -9.31 8.03 -3.55
C SER A 24 -8.62 6.76 -4.05
N ALA A 25 -8.85 6.44 -5.32
CA ALA A 25 -8.48 5.14 -5.89
C ALA A 25 -7.02 5.07 -6.37
N HIS A 26 -6.26 6.15 -6.28
CA HIS A 26 -4.86 6.19 -6.68
C HIS A 26 -4.14 7.28 -5.88
N GLU A 27 -3.40 6.87 -4.87
CA GLU A 27 -2.61 7.76 -4.01
C GLU A 27 -1.20 7.21 -3.81
N HIS A 28 -0.33 8.08 -3.33
CA HIS A 28 0.98 7.75 -2.81
C HIS A 28 1.06 8.31 -1.39
N VAL A 29 0.86 7.45 -0.40
CA VAL A 29 0.86 7.85 1.01
C VAL A 29 2.27 7.76 1.60
N ILE A 30 2.96 6.67 1.31
CA ILE A 30 4.36 6.45 1.72
C ILE A 30 5.15 5.94 0.52
N ILE A 31 6.25 6.63 0.22
CA ILE A 31 7.28 6.20 -0.74
C ILE A 31 8.64 6.28 -0.04
N GLU A 32 9.18 5.16 0.36
CA GLU A 32 10.47 5.10 1.04
C GLU A 32 11.37 4.03 0.42
N SER A 33 12.42 4.48 -0.23
CA SER A 33 13.43 3.62 -0.85
C SER A 33 14.74 4.39 -1.01
N PRO A 34 15.89 3.81 -0.65
CA PRO A 34 17.19 4.43 -0.92
C PRO A 34 17.42 4.71 -2.41
N HIS A 35 16.92 3.83 -3.28
CA HIS A 35 17.00 4.02 -4.72
C HIS A 35 16.17 5.21 -5.19
N ILE A 36 14.93 5.33 -4.72
CA ILE A 36 14.07 6.49 -5.01
C ILE A 36 14.71 7.77 -4.48
N ALA A 37 15.23 7.77 -3.26
CA ALA A 37 15.89 8.94 -2.68
C ALA A 37 17.11 9.40 -3.49
N ALA A 38 17.87 8.46 -4.04
CA ALA A 38 19.06 8.78 -4.83
C ALA A 38 18.75 9.28 -6.26
N HIS A 39 17.69 8.79 -6.89
CA HIS A 39 17.42 9.03 -8.31
C HIS A 39 16.15 9.84 -8.59
N HIS A 40 15.24 9.88 -7.63
CA HIS A 40 13.90 10.50 -7.73
C HIS A 40 13.52 11.19 -6.41
N ALA A 41 14.44 11.98 -5.84
CA ALA A 41 14.28 12.57 -4.49
C ALA A 41 12.97 13.35 -4.28
N ALA A 42 12.41 13.93 -5.34
CA ALA A 42 11.13 14.64 -5.27
C ALA A 42 9.92 13.71 -5.03
N PHE A 43 10.11 12.39 -5.15
CA PHE A 43 9.04 11.40 -4.94
C PHE A 43 9.07 10.78 -3.54
N VAL A 44 10.05 11.12 -2.70
CA VAL A 44 10.14 10.59 -1.34
C VAL A 44 9.01 11.14 -0.49
N LEU A 45 8.25 10.24 0.12
CA LEU A 45 7.16 10.50 1.06
C LEU A 45 7.36 9.58 2.27
N ASP A 46 8.32 9.88 3.12
CA ASP A 46 8.74 9.00 4.21
C ASP A 46 8.32 9.49 5.63
N ASP A 47 7.64 10.64 5.69
CA ASP A 47 7.17 11.26 6.92
C ASP A 47 5.73 10.83 7.25
N VAL A 48 5.57 10.00 8.28
CA VAL A 48 4.27 9.53 8.76
C VAL A 48 3.42 10.66 9.33
N ASP A 49 4.02 11.69 9.94
CA ASP A 49 3.26 12.82 10.50
C ASP A 49 2.65 13.67 9.39
N ALA A 50 3.41 13.91 8.32
CA ALA A 50 2.88 14.56 7.11
C ALA A 50 1.76 13.73 6.47
N ALA A 51 1.96 12.43 6.28
CA ALA A 51 0.94 11.52 5.77
C ALA A 51 -0.34 11.53 6.63
N CYS A 52 -0.21 11.55 7.96
CA CYS A 52 -1.36 11.64 8.86
C CYS A 52 -2.11 12.97 8.71
N THR A 53 -1.39 14.07 8.47
CA THR A 53 -1.98 15.40 8.27
C THR A 53 -2.82 15.41 6.99
N ASP A 54 -2.28 14.91 5.88
CA ASP A 54 -2.97 14.86 4.58
C ASP A 54 -4.18 13.92 4.61
N LEU A 55 -4.01 12.72 5.20
CA LEU A 55 -5.13 11.78 5.38
C LEU A 55 -6.20 12.32 6.33
N GLY A 56 -5.81 13.11 7.34
CA GLY A 56 -6.74 13.81 8.22
C GLY A 56 -7.59 14.82 7.47
N ALA A 57 -6.98 15.65 6.64
CA ALA A 57 -7.69 16.60 5.78
C ALA A 57 -8.62 15.89 4.78
N PHE A 58 -8.17 14.79 4.17
CA PHE A 58 -9.00 13.94 3.31
C PHE A 58 -10.23 13.41 4.06
N ARG A 59 -10.05 12.94 5.29
CA ARG A 59 -11.15 12.46 6.12
C ARG A 59 -12.13 13.57 6.48
N GLU A 60 -11.65 14.77 6.85
CA GLU A 60 -12.48 15.94 7.13
C GLU A 60 -13.32 16.36 5.91
N ALA A 61 -12.78 16.18 4.70
CA ALA A 61 -13.51 16.38 3.45
C ALA A 61 -14.52 15.25 3.12
N GLY A 62 -14.66 14.24 3.99
CA GLY A 62 -15.60 13.14 3.85
C GLY A 62 -15.03 11.90 3.15
N GLY A 63 -13.72 11.83 2.96
CA GLY A 63 -13.03 10.63 2.51
C GLY A 63 -12.93 9.58 3.61
N SER A 64 -12.87 8.31 3.27
CA SER A 64 -12.80 7.23 4.26
C SER A 64 -11.73 6.18 3.95
N TRP A 65 -11.33 6.02 2.70
CA TRP A 65 -10.28 5.09 2.33
C TRP A 65 -9.53 5.52 1.07
N VAL A 66 -8.29 5.05 0.95
CA VAL A 66 -7.42 5.32 -0.19
C VAL A 66 -6.78 4.04 -0.67
N VAL A 67 -6.40 4.00 -1.94
CA VAL A 67 -5.51 2.98 -2.50
C VAL A 67 -4.13 3.62 -2.64
N ASP A 68 -3.17 3.18 -1.80
CA ASP A 68 -1.75 3.49 -2.00
C ASP A 68 -1.25 2.61 -3.15
N THR A 69 -0.57 3.18 -4.13
CA THR A 69 -0.23 2.47 -5.38
C THR A 69 1.23 2.04 -5.48
N MET A 70 1.98 2.08 -4.36
CA MET A 70 3.37 1.61 -4.36
C MET A 70 3.46 0.10 -4.11
N PRO A 71 3.99 -0.69 -5.08
CA PRO A 71 4.18 -2.12 -4.91
C PRO A 71 5.47 -2.45 -4.14
N VAL A 72 5.65 -3.74 -3.87
CA VAL A 72 6.84 -4.28 -3.19
C VAL A 72 8.14 -3.80 -3.83
N ALA A 73 9.13 -3.48 -3.02
CA ALA A 73 10.49 -3.05 -3.40
C ALA A 73 10.57 -1.74 -4.22
N ALA A 74 9.45 -1.12 -4.59
CA ALA A 74 9.41 0.17 -5.30
C ALA A 74 9.14 1.35 -4.36
N GLY A 75 9.28 1.17 -3.05
CA GLY A 75 9.08 2.22 -2.03
C GLY A 75 7.88 2.02 -1.13
N ARG A 76 7.10 0.94 -1.28
CA ARG A 76 6.05 0.56 -0.32
C ARG A 76 6.68 0.30 1.05
N HIS A 77 6.06 0.86 2.09
CA HIS A 77 6.48 0.62 3.47
C HIS A 77 5.25 0.30 4.33
N ALA A 78 4.90 -0.98 4.39
CA ALA A 78 3.65 -1.45 4.97
C ALA A 78 3.45 -1.07 6.44
N PHE A 79 4.52 -1.04 7.27
CA PHE A 79 4.41 -0.61 8.67
C PHE A 79 4.06 0.88 8.80
N LYS A 80 4.67 1.75 7.99
CA LYS A 80 4.34 3.19 7.99
C LYS A 80 2.92 3.44 7.48
N LEU A 81 2.48 2.70 6.45
CA LEU A 81 1.11 2.74 5.95
C LEU A 81 0.11 2.31 7.04
N ALA A 82 0.40 1.23 7.77
CA ALA A 82 -0.44 0.77 8.87
C ALA A 82 -0.51 1.81 10.01
N GLU A 83 0.60 2.44 10.35
CA GLU A 83 0.64 3.50 11.36
C GLU A 83 -0.12 4.75 10.91
N ALA A 84 0.06 5.20 9.66
CA ALA A 84 -0.68 6.32 9.10
C ALA A 84 -2.19 6.04 9.08
N SER A 85 -2.60 4.83 8.66
CA SER A 85 -4.00 4.39 8.67
C SER A 85 -4.57 4.38 10.10
N ARG A 86 -3.83 3.87 11.06
CA ARG A 86 -4.27 3.79 12.47
C ARG A 86 -4.48 5.19 13.08
N ARG A 87 -3.55 6.10 12.82
CA ARG A 87 -3.55 7.46 13.39
C ARG A 87 -4.58 8.37 12.74
N SER A 88 -4.70 8.34 11.42
CA SER A 88 -5.67 9.16 10.67
C SER A 88 -7.10 8.62 10.74
N GLY A 89 -7.27 7.31 10.98
CA GLY A 89 -8.56 6.63 10.88
C GLY A 89 -9.02 6.39 9.43
N VAL A 90 -8.19 6.70 8.42
CA VAL A 90 -8.45 6.40 7.00
C VAL A 90 -8.00 4.98 6.71
N GLN A 91 -8.84 4.19 6.05
CA GLN A 91 -8.44 2.86 5.60
C GLN A 91 -7.50 2.96 4.39
N ILE A 92 -6.45 2.15 4.37
CA ILE A 92 -5.49 2.11 3.26
C ILE A 92 -5.48 0.71 2.67
N VAL A 93 -5.71 0.62 1.37
CA VAL A 93 -5.46 -0.58 0.57
C VAL A 93 -4.11 -0.43 -0.09
N ALA A 94 -3.27 -1.44 0.00
CA ALA A 94 -1.98 -1.45 -0.68
C ALA A 94 -1.97 -2.56 -1.75
N PRO A 95 -1.33 -2.32 -2.92
CA PRO A 95 -1.33 -3.24 -4.03
C PRO A 95 -0.30 -4.34 -3.86
N THR A 96 -0.53 -5.45 -4.54
CA THR A 96 0.55 -6.30 -5.05
C THR A 96 0.85 -5.94 -6.51
N GLY A 97 1.94 -6.42 -7.05
CA GLY A 97 2.32 -6.15 -8.45
C GLY A 97 3.70 -5.55 -8.59
N LEU A 98 3.98 -5.01 -9.78
CA LEU A 98 5.25 -4.38 -10.11
C LEU A 98 5.02 -2.97 -10.67
N HIS A 99 6.01 -2.11 -10.44
CA HIS A 99 6.14 -0.81 -11.08
C HIS A 99 7.10 -0.89 -12.28
N LEU A 100 7.38 0.24 -12.92
CA LEU A 100 8.39 0.33 -13.98
C LEU A 100 9.79 0.01 -13.41
N PRO A 101 10.65 -0.68 -14.18
CA PRO A 101 11.99 -1.08 -13.71
C PRO A 101 12.85 0.07 -13.19
N THR A 102 12.66 1.29 -13.71
CA THR A 102 13.42 2.48 -13.28
C THR A 102 13.25 2.84 -11.80
N TYR A 103 12.20 2.37 -11.15
CA TYR A 103 11.92 2.63 -9.72
C TYR A 103 12.47 1.58 -8.77
N TYR A 104 13.15 0.58 -9.32
CA TYR A 104 13.80 -0.47 -8.53
C TYR A 104 15.32 -0.31 -8.54
N PRO A 105 16.01 -0.67 -7.45
CA PRO A 105 17.45 -0.86 -7.54
C PRO A 105 17.77 -1.98 -8.54
N PRO A 106 18.89 -1.90 -9.26
CA PRO A 106 19.22 -2.86 -10.32
C PRO A 106 19.31 -4.33 -9.87
N ASP A 107 19.56 -4.55 -8.59
CA ASP A 107 19.67 -5.84 -7.92
C ASP A 107 18.37 -6.28 -7.20
N ALA A 108 17.27 -5.57 -7.39
CA ALA A 108 15.99 -5.96 -6.80
C ALA A 108 15.56 -7.34 -7.30
N SER A 109 15.36 -8.27 -6.38
CA SER A 109 15.03 -9.67 -6.69
C SER A 109 13.80 -9.82 -7.59
N VAL A 110 12.80 -8.95 -7.42
CA VAL A 110 11.57 -8.95 -8.24
C VAL A 110 11.84 -8.75 -9.74
N LEU A 111 12.96 -8.11 -10.11
CA LEU A 111 13.32 -7.90 -11.53
C LEU A 111 13.91 -9.14 -12.19
N SER A 112 14.36 -10.13 -11.41
CA SER A 112 14.93 -11.38 -11.89
C SER A 112 13.97 -12.58 -11.77
N MET A 113 12.80 -12.38 -11.14
CA MET A 113 11.78 -13.42 -11.00
C MET A 113 11.15 -13.77 -12.35
N ASP A 114 10.95 -15.05 -12.57
CA ASP A 114 10.15 -15.51 -13.69
C ASP A 114 8.64 -15.32 -13.46
N ARG A 115 7.82 -15.70 -14.44
CA ARG A 115 6.37 -15.51 -14.37
C ARG A 115 5.73 -16.32 -13.24
N GLU A 116 6.19 -17.53 -13.01
CA GLU A 116 5.69 -18.45 -11.99
C GLU A 116 6.03 -17.92 -10.59
N GLU A 117 7.24 -17.43 -10.39
CA GLU A 117 7.72 -16.81 -9.14
C GLU A 117 6.93 -15.53 -8.83
N LEU A 118 6.71 -14.67 -9.83
CA LEU A 118 5.88 -13.48 -9.67
C LEU A 118 4.43 -13.81 -9.34
N ALA A 119 3.85 -14.82 -10.00
CA ALA A 119 2.49 -15.25 -9.71
C ALA A 119 2.36 -15.76 -8.27
N ALA A 120 3.33 -16.56 -7.80
CA ALA A 120 3.36 -17.05 -6.44
C ALA A 120 3.53 -15.92 -5.41
N LEU A 121 4.38 -14.91 -5.71
CA LEU A 121 4.53 -13.72 -4.87
C LEU A 121 3.20 -12.96 -4.73
N PHE A 122 2.53 -12.68 -5.85
CA PHE A 122 1.29 -11.92 -5.84
C PHE A 122 0.15 -12.68 -5.14
N GLU A 123 0.03 -13.98 -5.42
CA GLU A 123 -0.95 -14.84 -4.74
C GLU A 123 -0.72 -14.83 -3.22
N ARG A 124 0.52 -14.98 -2.78
CA ARG A 124 0.89 -14.94 -1.38
C ARG A 124 0.50 -13.61 -0.72
N GLU A 125 0.82 -12.47 -1.36
CA GLU A 125 0.46 -11.17 -0.83
C GLU A 125 -1.06 -10.98 -0.72
N ILE A 126 -1.84 -11.50 -1.68
CA ILE A 126 -3.29 -11.43 -1.67
C ILE A 126 -3.88 -12.33 -0.57
N VAL A 127 -3.33 -13.54 -0.41
CA VAL A 127 -3.91 -14.55 0.49
C VAL A 127 -3.40 -14.38 1.93
N GLU A 128 -2.10 -14.18 2.11
CA GLU A 128 -1.45 -14.16 3.43
C GLU A 128 -1.21 -12.73 3.95
N GLY A 129 -1.10 -11.74 3.07
CA GLY A 129 -0.74 -10.35 3.39
C GLY A 129 0.61 -9.95 2.84
N LEU A 130 0.92 -8.66 2.93
CA LEU A 130 2.14 -8.08 2.36
C LEU A 130 3.39 -8.67 3.02
N ILE A 131 4.39 -9.03 2.20
CA ILE A 131 5.64 -9.63 2.69
C ILE A 131 6.53 -8.67 3.48
N ASP A 132 6.36 -7.35 3.26
CA ASP A 132 7.05 -6.26 3.94
C ASP A 132 6.18 -5.64 5.06
N GLY A 133 5.10 -6.31 5.45
CA GLY A 133 4.13 -5.83 6.43
C GLY A 133 4.21 -6.55 7.78
N PRO A 134 3.37 -6.12 8.73
CA PRO A 134 3.32 -6.71 10.07
C PRO A 134 2.79 -8.15 10.11
N GLY A 135 2.48 -8.73 8.95
CA GLY A 135 1.78 -10.00 8.86
C GLY A 135 0.29 -9.87 9.21
N ARG A 136 -0.42 -11.00 9.21
CA ARG A 136 -1.79 -11.08 9.72
C ARG A 136 -1.82 -11.21 11.21
#